data_95f06342b99a07464a2695865f33cf76
#
_entry.id   95f06342b99a07464a2695865f33cf76
#
_cell.length_a   1.000
_cell.length_b   1.000
_cell.length_c   1.000
_cell.angle_alpha   90.00
_cell.angle_beta   90.00
_cell.angle_gamma   90.00
#
_symmetry.space_group_name_H-M   'P 1'
#
loop_
_entity.id
_entity.type
_entity.pdbx_description
1 polymer ?
#
loop_
_entity_poly.entity_id
_entity_poly.type
_entity_poly.pdbx_seq_one_letter_code
_entity_poly.pdbx_strand_id
1 'polypeptide(L)'
;ACGIALTEEDARRLKAEGKKAFFLGIENGYGIGKDIKNLKKYKDMGVQYMTLCHSYDNDICSSSSNTKDASKGLTAYGRKVVKEMNKLGMMIDISHASEATFWDVIKYSKDPIFASHSSVMALCNHDRNLTDDQLRALAKNGGVIQICIYDGYVINDAKAASIDDIVKH
;
A
#
# COMPACT_ATOMS: atom_id res chain seq x y z
N ALA A 1 -21.80 4.03 -14.66
CA ALA A 1 -20.82 4.99 -15.18
C ALA A 1 -19.69 5.15 -14.15
N CYS A 2 -18.48 5.55 -14.60
CA CYS A 2 -17.31 5.76 -13.75
C CYS A 2 -16.51 6.98 -14.24
N GLY A 3 -15.60 7.48 -13.40
CA GLY A 3 -14.70 8.57 -13.75
C GLY A 3 -13.36 8.45 -13.00
N ILE A 4 -12.32 9.04 -13.55
CA ILE A 4 -11.02 9.16 -12.89
C ILE A 4 -11.11 10.29 -11.86
N ALA A 5 -10.68 10.03 -10.64
CA ALA A 5 -10.53 11.01 -9.58
C ALA A 5 -9.04 11.33 -9.38
N LEU A 6 -8.71 12.60 -9.39
CA LEU A 6 -7.38 13.11 -9.11
C LEU A 6 -7.29 13.71 -7.70
N THR A 7 -8.45 14.08 -7.13
CA THR A 7 -8.58 14.66 -5.80
C THR A 7 -9.74 14.01 -5.04
N GLU A 8 -9.84 14.31 -3.74
CA GLU A 8 -10.98 13.91 -2.92
C GLU A 8 -12.29 14.55 -3.43
N GLU A 9 -12.22 15.82 -3.83
CA GLU A 9 -13.37 16.55 -4.39
C GLU A 9 -13.90 15.89 -5.66
N ASP A 10 -13.01 15.41 -6.53
CA ASP A 10 -13.41 14.62 -7.71
C ASP A 10 -14.18 13.36 -7.32
N ALA A 11 -13.69 12.63 -6.32
CA ALA A 11 -14.35 11.41 -5.85
C ALA A 11 -15.72 11.72 -5.26
N ARG A 12 -15.85 12.79 -4.46
CA ARG A 12 -17.13 13.24 -3.88
C ARG A 12 -18.11 13.68 -4.98
N ARG A 13 -17.65 14.45 -5.95
CA ARG A 13 -18.44 14.89 -7.09
C ARG A 13 -18.94 13.69 -7.90
N LEU A 14 -18.05 12.76 -8.27
CA LEU A 14 -18.42 11.55 -9.01
C LEU A 14 -19.46 10.72 -8.25
N LYS A 15 -19.28 10.57 -6.93
CA LYS A 15 -20.24 9.86 -6.09
C LYS A 15 -21.61 10.56 -6.09
N ALA A 16 -21.65 11.89 -5.98
CA ALA A 16 -22.89 12.66 -6.03
C ALA A 16 -23.61 12.53 -7.38
N GLU A 17 -22.85 12.33 -8.47
CA GLU A 17 -23.38 12.05 -9.82
C GLU A 17 -23.79 10.57 -10.01
N GLY A 18 -23.76 9.74 -8.99
CA GLY A 18 -24.05 8.29 -9.07
C GLY A 18 -23.01 7.49 -9.84
N LYS A 19 -21.80 8.02 -9.97
CA LYS A 19 -20.66 7.37 -10.64
C LYS A 19 -19.69 6.75 -9.63
N LYS A 20 -18.93 5.75 -10.08
CA LYS A 20 -17.78 5.22 -9.32
C LYS A 20 -16.55 6.07 -9.63
N ALA A 21 -15.80 6.41 -8.59
CA ALA A 21 -14.52 7.10 -8.68
C ALA A 21 -13.37 6.08 -8.71
N PHE A 22 -12.42 6.28 -9.62
CA PHE A 22 -11.20 5.49 -9.72
C PHE A 22 -9.99 6.38 -9.50
N PHE A 23 -9.12 5.99 -8.57
CA PHE A 23 -7.78 6.54 -8.44
C PHE A 23 -6.80 5.62 -9.15
N LEU A 24 -5.95 6.19 -10.00
CA LEU A 24 -4.90 5.42 -10.68
C LEU A 24 -3.75 5.17 -9.71
N GLY A 25 -3.23 3.95 -9.70
CA GLY A 25 -2.08 3.55 -8.92
C GLY A 25 -1.04 2.80 -9.73
N ILE A 26 0.18 2.76 -9.20
CA ILE A 26 1.25 1.88 -9.69
C ILE A 26 1.47 0.81 -8.62
N GLU A 27 1.21 -0.43 -8.95
CA GLU A 27 1.60 -1.54 -8.09
C GLU A 27 3.02 -2.00 -8.45
N ASN A 28 3.91 -1.92 -7.48
CA ASN A 28 5.35 -2.13 -7.55
C ASN A 28 6.16 -0.92 -8.05
N GLY A 29 6.79 -0.24 -7.09
CA GLY A 29 7.68 0.89 -7.35
C GLY A 29 8.91 0.56 -8.22
N TYR A 30 9.13 -0.71 -8.56
CA TYR A 30 10.11 -1.11 -9.58
C TYR A 30 9.95 -0.31 -10.89
N GLY A 31 8.70 0.06 -11.20
CA GLY A 31 8.36 0.82 -12.41
C GLY A 31 8.96 2.22 -12.49
N ILE A 32 9.41 2.83 -11.38
CA ILE A 32 10.11 4.13 -11.43
C ILE A 32 11.59 3.98 -11.81
N GLY A 33 12.15 2.76 -11.79
CA GLY A 33 13.57 2.50 -12.00
C GLY A 33 14.44 3.25 -10.99
N LYS A 34 15.61 3.70 -11.44
CA LYS A 34 16.56 4.46 -10.61
C LYS A 34 16.44 5.97 -10.75
N ASP A 35 15.48 6.47 -11.55
CA ASP A 35 15.25 7.90 -11.73
C ASP A 35 14.00 8.35 -10.96
N ILE A 36 14.24 9.00 -9.82
CA ILE A 36 13.18 9.52 -8.94
C ILE A 36 12.26 10.53 -9.64
N LYS A 37 12.72 11.18 -10.72
CA LYS A 37 11.91 12.12 -11.50
C LYS A 37 10.71 11.43 -12.17
N ASN A 38 10.75 10.10 -12.33
CA ASN A 38 9.64 9.35 -12.87
C ASN A 38 8.39 9.42 -11.97
N LEU A 39 8.54 9.61 -10.65
CA LEU A 39 7.41 9.85 -9.76
C LEU A 39 6.59 11.07 -10.20
N LYS A 40 7.27 12.17 -10.50
CA LYS A 40 6.56 13.38 -10.99
C LYS A 40 5.88 13.12 -12.33
N LYS A 41 6.53 12.42 -13.25
CA LYS A 41 5.92 12.09 -14.56
C LYS A 41 4.63 11.29 -14.38
N TYR A 42 4.64 10.28 -13.51
CA TYR A 42 3.46 9.48 -13.23
C TYR A 42 2.37 10.29 -12.51
N LYS A 43 2.76 11.16 -11.57
CA LYS A 43 1.80 12.08 -10.93
C LYS A 43 1.13 13.00 -11.95
N ASP A 44 1.91 13.56 -12.88
CA ASP A 44 1.39 14.41 -13.95
C ASP A 44 0.46 13.65 -14.92
N MET A 45 0.63 12.32 -15.05
CA MET A 45 -0.28 11.43 -15.79
C MET A 45 -1.53 11.02 -15.00
N GLY A 46 -1.68 11.49 -13.76
CA GLY A 46 -2.86 11.23 -12.93
C GLY A 46 -2.70 10.12 -11.90
N VAL A 47 -1.53 9.50 -11.75
CA VAL A 47 -1.28 8.48 -10.73
C VAL A 47 -1.33 9.11 -9.34
N GLN A 48 -2.12 8.53 -8.43
CA GLN A 48 -2.36 9.06 -7.09
C GLN A 48 -1.65 8.28 -5.99
N TYR A 49 -1.26 7.03 -6.23
CA TYR A 49 -0.54 6.21 -5.25
C TYR A 49 0.44 5.25 -5.90
N MET A 50 1.38 4.75 -5.11
CA MET A 50 2.29 3.70 -5.53
C MET A 50 2.54 2.72 -4.39
N THR A 51 2.38 1.42 -4.69
CA THR A 51 2.83 0.32 -3.83
C THR A 51 4.35 0.18 -3.96
N LEU A 52 5.08 0.22 -2.85
CA LEU A 52 6.54 0.35 -2.88
C LEU A 52 7.26 -0.85 -3.50
N CYS A 53 6.74 -2.06 -3.26
CA CYS A 53 7.26 -3.30 -3.85
C CYS A 53 6.10 -4.28 -4.17
N HIS A 54 6.43 -5.44 -4.70
CA HIS A 54 5.51 -6.55 -4.89
C HIS A 54 6.07 -7.81 -4.22
N SER A 55 6.10 -8.94 -4.88
CA SER A 55 6.53 -10.23 -4.30
C SER A 55 8.05 -10.38 -4.10
N TYR A 56 8.84 -9.41 -4.50
CA TYR A 56 10.30 -9.42 -4.38
C TYR A 56 10.84 -8.08 -3.89
N ASP A 57 12.00 -8.13 -3.24
CA ASP A 57 12.78 -6.92 -2.94
C ASP A 57 13.09 -6.16 -4.22
N ASN A 58 13.12 -4.83 -4.12
CA ASN A 58 13.53 -3.95 -5.22
C ASN A 58 14.50 -2.86 -4.74
N ASP A 59 14.84 -1.90 -5.60
CA ASP A 59 15.75 -0.80 -5.24
C ASP A 59 15.17 0.11 -4.13
N ILE A 60 13.87 0.03 -3.81
CA ILE A 60 13.18 0.88 -2.82
C ILE A 60 13.19 0.23 -1.44
N CYS A 61 12.78 -1.05 -1.34
CA CYS A 61 12.56 -1.69 -0.05
C CYS A 61 12.54 -3.22 -0.15
N SER A 62 12.52 -3.86 1.02
CA SER A 62 12.26 -5.30 1.13
C SER A 62 10.77 -5.62 1.10
N SER A 63 10.45 -6.74 0.48
CA SER A 63 9.11 -7.32 0.38
C SER A 63 8.80 -8.22 1.58
N SER A 64 7.53 -8.44 1.87
CA SER A 64 7.08 -9.47 2.81
C SER A 64 7.22 -10.89 2.24
N SER A 65 7.36 -11.02 0.91
CA SER A 65 7.51 -12.30 0.21
C SER A 65 8.86 -12.33 -0.50
N ASN A 66 9.46 -13.53 -0.63
CA ASN A 66 10.71 -13.74 -1.37
C ASN A 66 11.81 -12.70 -1.07
N THR A 67 11.88 -12.22 0.16
CA THR A 67 12.93 -11.30 0.59
C THR A 67 14.24 -12.05 0.84
N LYS A 68 15.35 -11.39 0.54
CA LYS A 68 16.69 -11.89 0.87
C LYS A 68 17.04 -11.64 2.33
N ASP A 69 16.43 -10.63 2.93
CA ASP A 69 16.66 -10.24 4.32
C ASP A 69 15.47 -9.41 4.83
N ALA A 70 14.56 -10.06 5.55
CA ALA A 70 13.35 -9.43 6.09
C ALA A 70 13.64 -8.32 7.11
N SER A 71 14.86 -8.26 7.68
CA SER A 71 15.26 -7.20 8.61
C SER A 71 15.59 -5.88 7.92
N LYS A 72 15.81 -5.90 6.61
CA LYS A 72 16.03 -4.69 5.81
C LYS A 72 14.71 -4.04 5.45
N GLY A 73 14.56 -2.78 5.78
CA GLY A 73 13.41 -1.97 5.44
C GLY A 73 13.63 -1.15 4.15
N LEU A 74 13.44 0.17 4.25
CA LEU A 74 13.73 1.09 3.17
C LEU A 74 15.22 1.20 2.88
N THR A 75 15.59 1.09 1.63
CA THR A 75 16.94 1.44 1.18
C THR A 75 17.20 2.94 1.31
N ALA A 76 18.45 3.38 1.10
CA ALA A 76 18.77 4.80 1.01
C ALA A 76 17.99 5.50 -0.13
N TYR A 77 17.75 4.78 -1.24
CA TYR A 77 16.90 5.25 -2.33
C TYR A 77 15.44 5.27 -1.92
N GLY A 78 14.94 4.22 -1.26
CA GLY A 78 13.57 4.14 -0.77
C GLY A 78 13.18 5.29 0.15
N ARG A 79 14.09 5.71 1.04
CA ARG A 79 13.85 6.90 1.88
C ARG A 79 13.70 8.21 1.07
N LYS A 80 14.43 8.33 -0.07
CA LYS A 80 14.23 9.46 -1.00
C LYS A 80 12.90 9.37 -1.72
N VAL A 81 12.50 8.15 -2.14
CA VAL A 81 11.22 7.88 -2.80
C VAL A 81 10.05 8.28 -1.87
N VAL A 82 10.04 7.82 -0.62
CA VAL A 82 9.01 8.18 0.37
C VAL A 82 8.88 9.70 0.53
N LYS A 83 10.02 10.41 0.66
CA LYS A 83 10.03 11.87 0.78
C LYS A 83 9.49 12.58 -0.48
N GLU A 84 9.85 12.10 -1.66
CA GLU A 84 9.37 12.70 -2.91
C GLU A 84 7.89 12.40 -3.14
N MET A 85 7.40 11.20 -2.77
CA MET A 85 5.97 10.89 -2.80
C MET A 85 5.16 11.84 -1.92
N ASN A 86 5.58 12.07 -0.66
CA ASN A 86 4.93 13.05 0.21
C ASN A 86 4.93 14.46 -0.42
N LYS A 87 6.07 14.91 -0.99
CA LYS A 87 6.16 16.23 -1.63
C LYS A 87 5.22 16.37 -2.84
N LEU A 88 5.00 15.28 -3.58
CA LEU A 88 4.11 15.24 -4.74
C LEU A 88 2.64 15.00 -4.37
N GLY A 89 2.31 14.76 -3.09
CA GLY A 89 0.99 14.34 -2.67
C GLY A 89 0.58 12.99 -3.29
N MET A 90 1.54 12.07 -3.45
CA MET A 90 1.27 10.68 -3.84
C MET A 90 1.16 9.81 -2.60
N MET A 91 0.05 9.12 -2.44
CA MET A 91 -0.16 8.21 -1.32
C MET A 91 0.81 7.02 -1.39
N ILE A 92 1.33 6.62 -0.23
CA ILE A 92 2.25 5.50 -0.09
C ILE A 92 1.45 4.27 0.30
N ASP A 93 1.48 3.25 -0.54
CA ASP A 93 0.87 1.96 -0.29
C ASP A 93 1.94 0.98 0.22
N ILE A 94 1.68 0.40 1.41
CA ILE A 94 2.59 -0.55 2.08
C ILE A 94 2.17 -2.01 1.88
N SER A 95 1.14 -2.30 1.10
CA SER A 95 0.84 -3.68 0.73
C SER A 95 2.08 -4.32 0.11
N HIS A 96 2.32 -5.61 0.37
CA HIS A 96 3.53 -6.33 0.01
C HIS A 96 4.82 -5.95 0.74
N ALA A 97 4.85 -4.87 1.50
CA ALA A 97 6.05 -4.44 2.21
C ALA A 97 6.38 -5.37 3.39
N SER A 98 7.68 -5.61 3.64
CA SER A 98 8.11 -6.31 4.85
C SER A 98 7.74 -5.51 6.10
N GLU A 99 7.71 -6.17 7.25
CA GLU A 99 7.48 -5.49 8.52
C GLU A 99 8.53 -4.37 8.76
N ALA A 100 9.80 -4.63 8.47
CA ALA A 100 10.85 -3.61 8.59
C ALA A 100 10.59 -2.42 7.64
N THR A 101 10.12 -2.67 6.42
CA THR A 101 9.72 -1.60 5.48
C THR A 101 8.54 -0.81 6.03
N PHE A 102 7.53 -1.47 6.59
CA PHE A 102 6.39 -0.78 7.20
C PHE A 102 6.85 0.20 8.29
N TRP A 103 7.67 -0.25 9.25
CA TRP A 103 8.15 0.60 10.33
C TRP A 103 9.03 1.76 9.86
N ASP A 104 9.85 1.52 8.84
CA ASP A 104 10.62 2.59 8.21
C ASP A 104 9.70 3.61 7.52
N VAL A 105 8.65 3.17 6.82
CA VAL A 105 7.70 4.09 6.17
C VAL A 105 6.95 4.92 7.21
N ILE A 106 6.45 4.32 8.30
CA ILE A 106 5.85 5.06 9.44
C ILE A 106 6.81 6.13 9.97
N LYS A 107 8.10 5.82 10.04
CA LYS A 107 9.12 6.74 10.55
C LYS A 107 9.43 7.90 9.60
N TYR A 108 9.46 7.64 8.31
CA TYR A 108 9.96 8.60 7.31
C TYR A 108 8.85 9.34 6.55
N SER A 109 7.63 8.78 6.48
CA SER A 109 6.49 9.48 5.90
C SER A 109 6.01 10.60 6.82
N LYS A 110 5.61 11.72 6.22
CA LYS A 110 4.97 12.85 6.91
C LYS A 110 3.46 12.81 6.75
N ASP A 111 2.98 12.09 5.74
CA ASP A 111 1.58 11.96 5.41
C ASP A 111 1.06 10.58 5.81
N PRO A 112 -0.26 10.42 6.01
CA PRO A 112 -0.87 9.12 6.21
C PRO A 112 -0.51 8.16 5.09
N ILE A 113 -0.29 6.90 5.47
CA ILE A 113 -0.02 5.80 4.54
C ILE A 113 -1.20 4.83 4.52
N PHE A 114 -1.24 3.92 3.57
CA PHE A 114 -2.33 2.95 3.54
C PHE A 114 -1.84 1.57 3.07
N ALA A 115 -2.64 0.55 3.34
CA ALA A 115 -2.51 -0.77 2.77
C ALA A 115 -3.68 -1.00 1.82
N SER A 116 -3.42 -1.01 0.51
CA SER A 116 -4.47 -1.17 -0.49
C SER A 116 -5.10 -2.56 -0.50
N HIS A 117 -4.35 -3.59 -0.07
CA HIS A 117 -4.80 -4.97 -0.04
C HIS A 117 -3.93 -5.84 0.90
N SER A 118 -4.22 -5.77 2.17
CA SER A 118 -3.64 -6.61 3.23
C SER A 118 -4.77 -7.08 4.16
N SER A 119 -4.47 -8.02 5.06
CA SER A 119 -5.44 -8.50 6.01
C SER A 119 -4.84 -8.54 7.42
N VAL A 120 -5.52 -9.13 8.40
CA VAL A 120 -5.13 -9.15 9.81
C VAL A 120 -4.36 -10.43 10.13
N MET A 121 -3.10 -10.31 10.58
CA MET A 121 -2.25 -11.46 10.87
C MET A 121 -2.77 -12.32 12.03
N ALA A 122 -3.42 -11.73 13.02
CA ALA A 122 -4.01 -12.45 14.14
C ALA A 122 -5.15 -13.40 13.71
N LEU A 123 -5.80 -13.15 12.57
CA LEU A 123 -6.86 -13.99 12.01
C LEU A 123 -6.34 -14.99 10.97
N CYS A 124 -5.37 -14.57 10.17
CA CYS A 124 -4.70 -15.44 9.21
C CYS A 124 -3.19 -15.17 9.24
N ASN A 125 -2.43 -16.13 9.75
CA ASN A 125 -0.97 -16.02 9.91
C ASN A 125 -0.26 -16.12 8.55
N HIS A 126 -0.11 -14.97 7.89
CA HIS A 126 0.54 -14.87 6.59
C HIS A 126 1.37 -13.58 6.51
N ASP A 127 2.56 -13.64 5.90
CA ASP A 127 3.50 -12.50 5.81
C ASP A 127 2.95 -11.28 5.04
N ARG A 128 1.87 -11.46 4.28
CA ARG A 128 1.15 -10.37 3.59
C ARG A 128 0.21 -9.59 4.51
N ASN A 129 -0.08 -10.11 5.71
CA ASN A 129 -1.00 -9.54 6.66
C ASN A 129 -0.28 -8.66 7.69
N LEU A 130 -0.99 -7.70 8.24
CA LEU A 130 -0.44 -6.78 9.23
C LEU A 130 -0.65 -7.32 10.64
N THR A 131 0.37 -7.18 11.48
CA THR A 131 0.28 -7.44 12.92
C THR A 131 -0.60 -6.41 13.61
N ASP A 132 -1.10 -6.73 14.79
CA ASP A 132 -1.90 -5.80 15.62
C ASP A 132 -1.14 -4.49 15.91
N ASP A 133 0.17 -4.55 16.12
CA ASP A 133 0.99 -3.36 16.36
C ASP A 133 1.12 -2.50 15.11
N GLN A 134 1.25 -3.11 13.93
CA GLN A 134 1.22 -2.39 12.66
C GLN A 134 -0.15 -1.74 12.42
N LEU A 135 -1.25 -2.45 12.71
CA LEU A 135 -2.61 -1.91 12.59
C LEU A 135 -2.83 -0.70 13.50
N ARG A 136 -2.38 -0.79 14.77
CA ARG A 136 -2.44 0.34 15.72
C ARG A 136 -1.59 1.52 15.24
N ALA A 137 -0.39 1.25 14.72
CA ALA A 137 0.49 2.29 14.18
C ALA A 137 -0.12 2.94 12.93
N LEU A 138 -0.71 2.16 12.03
CA LEU A 138 -1.42 2.65 10.85
C LEU A 138 -2.59 3.55 11.23
N ALA A 139 -3.42 3.12 12.18
CA ALA A 139 -4.53 3.93 12.69
C ALA A 139 -4.04 5.24 13.33
N LYS A 140 -2.98 5.20 14.13
CA LYS A 140 -2.36 6.39 14.75
C LYS A 140 -1.79 7.36 13.69
N ASN A 141 -1.30 6.83 12.59
CA ASN A 141 -0.81 7.62 11.45
C ASN A 141 -1.96 8.28 10.64
N GLY A 142 -3.22 7.91 10.91
CA GLY A 142 -4.38 8.35 10.13
C GLY A 142 -4.57 7.56 8.83
N GLY A 143 -3.92 6.44 8.71
CA GLY A 143 -3.94 5.57 7.53
C GLY A 143 -5.16 4.64 7.48
N VAL A 144 -5.25 3.88 6.40
CA VAL A 144 -6.34 2.95 6.10
C VAL A 144 -5.78 1.60 5.66
N ILE A 145 -6.43 0.52 6.07
CA ILE A 145 -6.24 -0.81 5.49
C ILE A 145 -7.50 -1.21 4.71
N GLN A 146 -7.33 -1.72 3.50
CA GLN A 146 -8.36 -2.37 2.71
C GLN A 146 -8.10 -3.88 2.73
N ILE A 147 -9.11 -4.64 3.15
CA ILE A 147 -8.97 -6.09 3.34
C ILE A 147 -8.79 -6.78 1.99
N CYS A 148 -7.72 -7.57 1.87
CA CYS A 148 -7.46 -8.40 0.71
C CYS A 148 -8.36 -9.64 0.75
N ILE A 149 -9.17 -9.82 -0.27
CA ILE A 149 -10.15 -10.92 -0.36
C ILE A 149 -9.57 -12.22 -0.95
N TYR A 150 -8.25 -12.33 -1.04
CA TYR A 150 -7.60 -13.58 -1.46
C TYR A 150 -7.64 -14.61 -0.33
N ASP A 151 -8.19 -15.80 -0.61
CA ASP A 151 -8.45 -16.84 0.39
C ASP A 151 -7.27 -17.11 1.33
N GLY A 152 -6.07 -17.24 0.79
CA GLY A 152 -4.85 -17.54 1.56
C GLY A 152 -4.40 -16.41 2.50
N TYR A 153 -5.02 -15.21 2.43
CA TYR A 153 -4.75 -14.09 3.34
C TYR A 153 -5.93 -13.85 4.30
N VAL A 154 -7.02 -14.58 4.12
CA VAL A 154 -8.23 -14.48 4.95
C VAL A 154 -8.33 -15.64 5.94
N ILE A 155 -7.99 -16.86 5.52
CA ILE A 155 -8.06 -18.04 6.38
C ILE A 155 -6.78 -18.88 6.31
N ASN A 156 -6.41 -19.50 7.46
CA ASN A 156 -5.24 -20.38 7.54
C ASN A 156 -5.45 -21.76 6.85
N ASP A 157 -6.69 -22.18 6.68
CA ASP A 157 -7.03 -23.42 6.02
C ASP A 157 -7.44 -23.12 4.57
N ALA A 158 -6.67 -23.61 3.60
CA ALA A 158 -6.75 -23.30 2.17
C ALA A 158 -8.07 -23.70 1.46
N LYS A 159 -9.18 -23.78 2.17
CA LYS A 159 -10.53 -23.85 1.63
C LYS A 159 -10.99 -22.45 1.27
N ALA A 160 -11.94 -22.34 0.37
CA ALA A 160 -12.50 -21.05 -0.03
C ALA A 160 -12.99 -20.23 1.17
N ALA A 161 -12.47 -19.01 1.34
CA ALA A 161 -12.94 -18.07 2.34
C ALA A 161 -14.38 -17.64 2.04
N SER A 162 -15.17 -17.45 3.09
CA SER A 162 -16.53 -16.92 2.99
C SER A 162 -16.54 -15.40 3.19
N ILE A 163 -17.66 -14.76 2.84
CA ILE A 163 -17.88 -13.33 3.16
C ILE A 163 -17.79 -13.09 4.68
N ASP A 164 -18.30 -14.04 5.49
CA ASP A 164 -18.24 -13.93 6.95
C ASP A 164 -16.80 -13.96 7.48
N ASP A 165 -15.89 -14.68 6.80
CA ASP A 165 -14.47 -14.65 7.15
C ASP A 165 -13.83 -13.32 6.81
N ILE A 166 -14.17 -12.72 5.67
CA ILE A 166 -13.70 -11.39 5.28
C ILE A 166 -14.18 -10.32 6.27
N VAL A 167 -15.45 -10.41 6.72
CA VAL A 167 -16.05 -9.43 7.66
C VAL A 167 -15.39 -9.47 9.04
N LYS A 168 -14.75 -10.56 9.43
CA LYS A 168 -13.99 -10.67 10.69
C LYS A 168 -12.68 -9.86 10.67
N HIS A 169 -12.11 -9.64 9.48
CA HIS A 169 -10.90 -8.85 9.31
C HIS A 169 -11.17 -7.35 9.42
#